data_f1198666f317636b89ffa08e51d22b5c
#
_entry.id   f1198666f317636b89ffa08e51d22b5c
#
_cell.length_a   1.000
_cell.length_b   1.000
_cell.length_c   1.000
_cell.angle_alpha   90.00
_cell.angle_beta   90.00
_cell.angle_gamma   90.00
#
_symmetry.space_group_name_H-M   'P 1'
#
loop_
_entity.id
_entity.type
_entity.pdbx_description
1 polymer ?
#
loop_
_entity_poly.entity_id
_entity_poly.type
_entity_poly.pdbx_seq_one_letter_code
_entity_poly.pdbx_strand_id
1 'polypeptide(L)'
;MFAFLKAPPDAAPISDKRELDARYRYWRRHILLTIWLGYALFYFTRKSFNAAVPEILASNVLTRSDIGLLATLFYITYGLSKFFSGIVSDRSDARYFMGLGLIATGGVNILFGFSSSLWAFALLWALNAFFQGWGSPVCARLLTAWYSRTERGGWWALWNTAHNVGGALIPMVVGAAALHYGWRAGMTIAGCLAILAGLYLCWRLRDRPQAVGLPAVGDWRHDALEIAQQQEGAGMSRKAILTRYVLANPYIWLLSLCYVLVYVVRAAINDWGNLYMSETLGVDLVTANSAVTMFELGGFIGALVAGWGSDKLFNGNRGPMNLIFAAGILLSVGGLWLMPFASYVMQAACFFTTGFFVFGPQMLIGMAAAECSHKEAAGAATGFVGLFAYLGASLSGWPLAQVMDIWHWTGFFVVIAIAAGPMCLRGSRSSFTFSKGTPRSRRYFSR
;
A
#
# COMPACT_ATOMS: atom_id res chain seq x y z
N MET A 1 21.03 0.67 -17.00
CA MET A 1 20.38 1.63 -16.08
C MET A 1 20.98 3.00 -16.33
N PHE A 2 20.18 4.00 -16.57
CA PHE A 2 20.66 5.35 -16.85
C PHE A 2 21.48 5.92 -15.68
N ALA A 3 22.55 6.67 -15.97
CA ALA A 3 23.49 7.12 -14.94
C ALA A 3 22.81 7.96 -13.83
N PHE A 4 21.82 8.80 -14.18
CA PHE A 4 21.08 9.64 -13.24
C PHE A 4 20.12 8.87 -12.30
N LEU A 5 19.78 7.61 -12.63
CA LEU A 5 18.97 6.76 -11.77
C LEU A 5 19.80 5.96 -10.75
N LYS A 6 21.13 6.01 -10.81
CA LYS A 6 21.96 5.30 -9.82
C LYS A 6 21.83 5.93 -8.45
N ALA A 7 21.90 5.11 -7.40
CA ALA A 7 21.95 5.60 -6.04
C ALA A 7 23.09 6.61 -5.86
N PRO A 8 22.85 7.75 -5.18
CA PRO A 8 23.88 8.78 -5.01
C PRO A 8 25.05 8.26 -4.14
N PRO A 9 26.27 8.78 -4.33
CA PRO A 9 27.40 8.50 -3.45
C PRO A 9 27.14 9.04 -2.04
N ASP A 10 27.88 8.54 -1.05
CA ASP A 10 27.84 9.07 0.29
C ASP A 10 28.48 10.47 0.34
N ALA A 11 27.84 11.39 1.07
CA ALA A 11 28.38 12.72 1.33
C ALA A 11 29.37 12.68 2.48
N ALA A 12 30.20 13.74 2.61
CA ALA A 12 31.14 13.88 3.72
C ALA A 12 30.40 13.83 5.08
N PRO A 13 30.89 13.01 6.06
CA PRO A 13 30.24 12.87 7.34
C PRO A 13 30.21 14.18 8.13
N ILE A 14 29.11 14.45 8.82
CA ILE A 14 28.98 15.58 9.73
C ILE A 14 29.59 15.22 11.07
N SER A 15 30.58 16.00 11.54
CA SER A 15 31.33 15.72 12.77
C SER A 15 30.69 16.32 14.03
N ASP A 16 29.97 17.46 13.89
CA ASP A 16 29.31 18.10 15.04
C ASP A 16 28.02 17.36 15.40
N LYS A 17 27.97 16.83 16.62
CA LYS A 17 26.83 16.05 17.12
C LYS A 17 25.53 16.87 17.18
N ARG A 18 25.58 18.15 17.53
CA ARG A 18 24.40 19.02 17.60
C ARG A 18 23.82 19.28 16.20
N GLU A 19 24.67 19.57 15.24
CA GLU A 19 24.30 19.75 13.86
C GLU A 19 23.73 18.46 13.27
N LEU A 20 24.38 17.32 13.51
CA LEU A 20 23.96 15.99 13.09
C LEU A 20 22.54 15.68 13.58
N ASP A 21 22.24 15.84 14.87
CA ASP A 21 20.94 15.58 15.46
C ASP A 21 19.86 16.52 14.92
N ALA A 22 20.18 17.79 14.69
CA ALA A 22 19.27 18.76 14.11
C ALA A 22 18.93 18.41 12.66
N ARG A 23 19.94 18.11 11.85
CA ARG A 23 19.76 17.71 10.43
C ARG A 23 19.03 16.38 10.31
N TYR A 24 19.31 15.41 11.20
CA TYR A 24 18.61 14.14 11.20
C TYR A 24 17.11 14.32 11.45
N ARG A 25 16.73 15.10 12.49
CA ARG A 25 15.32 15.42 12.78
C ARG A 25 14.65 16.17 11.65
N TYR A 26 15.33 17.11 11.01
CA TYR A 26 14.81 17.84 9.85
C TYR A 26 14.54 16.91 8.69
N TRP A 27 15.52 16.10 8.26
CA TRP A 27 15.39 15.23 7.10
C TRP A 27 14.34 14.14 7.31
N ARG A 28 14.25 13.55 8.49
CA ARG A 28 13.21 12.54 8.76
C ARG A 28 11.81 13.09 8.56
N ARG A 29 11.50 14.24 9.13
CA ARG A 29 10.18 14.88 8.95
C ARG A 29 9.96 15.24 7.49
N HIS A 30 10.98 15.80 6.85
CA HIS A 30 10.89 16.21 5.44
C HIS A 30 10.67 15.03 4.50
N ILE A 31 11.42 13.93 4.66
CA ILE A 31 11.26 12.70 3.87
C ILE A 31 9.86 12.14 4.07
N LEU A 32 9.37 12.01 5.30
CA LEU A 32 8.03 11.50 5.56
C LEU A 32 6.95 12.33 4.86
N LEU A 33 6.96 13.65 5.02
CA LEU A 33 5.99 14.54 4.38
C LEU A 33 6.06 14.45 2.86
N THR A 34 7.27 14.36 2.31
CA THR A 34 7.48 14.28 0.87
C THR A 34 6.95 12.97 0.28
N ILE A 35 7.25 11.82 0.92
CA ILE A 35 6.72 10.52 0.44
C ILE A 35 5.23 10.37 0.73
N TRP A 36 4.72 10.98 1.79
CA TRP A 36 3.30 11.01 2.11
C TRP A 36 2.52 11.76 1.03
N LEU A 37 2.95 12.98 0.71
CA LEU A 37 2.34 13.78 -0.35
C LEU A 37 2.44 13.08 -1.71
N GLY A 38 3.63 12.61 -2.08
CA GLY A 38 3.83 11.89 -3.34
C GLY A 38 2.94 10.65 -3.45
N TYR A 39 2.80 9.87 -2.38
CA TYR A 39 1.98 8.67 -2.39
C TYR A 39 0.47 9.00 -2.43
N ALA A 40 0.02 10.07 -1.77
CA ALA A 40 -1.33 10.57 -1.90
C ALA A 40 -1.65 10.95 -3.36
N LEU A 41 -0.72 11.62 -4.05
CA LEU A 41 -0.87 12.01 -5.44
C LEU A 41 -0.79 10.82 -6.43
N PHE A 42 -0.10 9.73 -6.10
CA PHE A 42 -0.24 8.49 -6.84
C PHE A 42 -1.68 7.96 -6.83
N TYR A 43 -2.41 8.15 -5.71
CA TYR A 43 -3.83 7.76 -5.64
C TYR A 43 -4.73 8.65 -6.48
N PHE A 44 -4.35 9.89 -6.74
CA PHE A 44 -5.08 10.76 -7.67
C PHE A 44 -5.13 10.14 -9.07
N THR A 45 -3.98 9.76 -9.63
CA THR A 45 -3.91 9.13 -10.95
C THR A 45 -4.36 7.67 -10.98
N ARG A 46 -4.45 7.00 -9.83
CA ARG A 46 -4.98 5.64 -9.72
C ARG A 46 -6.50 5.61 -9.70
N LYS A 47 -7.13 6.51 -8.97
CA LYS A 47 -8.57 6.54 -8.71
C LYS A 47 -9.33 7.56 -9.58
N SER A 48 -8.63 8.36 -10.39
CA SER A 48 -9.24 9.34 -11.31
C SER A 48 -10.23 8.70 -12.27
N PHE A 49 -9.87 7.55 -12.85
CA PHE A 49 -10.75 6.79 -13.73
C PHE A 49 -12.03 6.33 -13.01
N ASN A 50 -11.90 5.72 -11.83
CA ASN A 50 -13.06 5.24 -11.07
C ASN A 50 -14.01 6.39 -10.70
N ALA A 51 -13.47 7.56 -10.36
CA ALA A 51 -14.27 8.75 -10.05
C ALA A 51 -15.00 9.30 -11.29
N ALA A 52 -14.47 9.06 -12.49
CA ALA A 52 -15.02 9.52 -13.75
C ALA A 52 -15.95 8.49 -14.43
N VAL A 53 -16.02 7.23 -13.96
CA VAL A 53 -16.78 6.14 -14.59
C VAL A 53 -18.23 6.49 -14.92
N PRO A 54 -19.03 7.11 -14.02
CA PRO A 54 -20.40 7.46 -14.34
C PRO A 54 -20.52 8.37 -15.58
N GLU A 55 -19.66 9.37 -15.67
CA GLU A 55 -19.61 10.31 -16.79
C GLU A 55 -19.11 9.65 -18.08
N ILE A 56 -18.13 8.75 -17.97
CA ILE A 56 -17.61 7.96 -19.10
C ILE A 56 -18.71 7.08 -19.66
N LEU A 57 -19.49 6.41 -18.81
CA LEU A 57 -20.64 5.60 -19.23
C LEU A 57 -21.74 6.47 -19.86
N ALA A 58 -22.07 7.61 -19.26
CA ALA A 58 -23.06 8.54 -19.80
C ALA A 58 -22.66 9.08 -21.18
N SER A 59 -21.37 9.25 -21.44
CA SER A 59 -20.83 9.71 -22.73
C SER A 59 -20.81 8.61 -23.81
N ASN A 60 -21.13 7.35 -23.46
CA ASN A 60 -21.08 6.16 -24.33
C ASN A 60 -19.71 5.90 -25.00
N VAL A 61 -18.63 6.39 -24.41
CA VAL A 61 -17.26 6.18 -24.93
C VAL A 61 -16.76 4.77 -24.58
N LEU A 62 -17.15 4.25 -23.41
CA LEU A 62 -16.83 2.90 -22.94
C LEU A 62 -18.09 2.20 -22.42
N THR A 63 -18.14 0.87 -22.57
CA THR A 63 -19.16 0.03 -21.98
C THR A 63 -18.77 -0.44 -20.57
N ARG A 64 -19.71 -1.00 -19.81
CA ARG A 64 -19.42 -1.62 -18.50
C ARG A 64 -18.41 -2.77 -18.63
N SER A 65 -18.48 -3.55 -19.71
CA SER A 65 -17.52 -4.62 -19.99
C SER A 65 -16.10 -4.08 -20.21
N ASP A 66 -15.97 -2.96 -20.95
CA ASP A 66 -14.69 -2.31 -21.19
C ASP A 66 -14.07 -1.80 -19.87
N ILE A 67 -14.88 -1.21 -18.99
CA ILE A 67 -14.43 -0.76 -17.67
C ILE A 67 -13.94 -1.94 -16.83
N GLY A 68 -14.65 -3.06 -16.82
CA GLY A 68 -14.22 -4.29 -16.16
C GLY A 68 -12.91 -4.83 -16.70
N LEU A 69 -12.71 -4.80 -18.02
CA LEU A 69 -11.47 -5.20 -18.69
C LEU A 69 -10.30 -4.28 -18.24
N LEU A 70 -10.51 -2.98 -18.24
CA LEU A 70 -9.49 -2.01 -17.81
C LEU A 70 -9.11 -2.20 -16.33
N ALA A 71 -10.08 -2.48 -15.46
CA ALA A 71 -9.82 -2.76 -14.04
C ALA A 71 -8.98 -4.02 -13.84
N THR A 72 -9.31 -5.12 -14.52
CA THR A 72 -8.55 -6.38 -14.48
C THR A 72 -7.12 -6.17 -14.97
N LEU A 73 -6.98 -5.51 -16.12
CA LEU A 73 -5.67 -5.18 -16.70
C LEU A 73 -4.82 -4.35 -15.74
N PHE A 74 -5.45 -3.40 -15.06
CA PHE A 74 -4.78 -2.57 -14.06
C PHE A 74 -4.24 -3.43 -12.90
N TYR A 75 -5.04 -4.29 -12.29
CA TYR A 75 -4.61 -5.10 -11.13
C TYR A 75 -3.45 -6.03 -11.48
N ILE A 76 -3.52 -6.72 -12.62
CA ILE A 76 -2.45 -7.62 -13.07
C ILE A 76 -1.17 -6.83 -13.34
N THR A 77 -1.25 -5.77 -14.13
CA THR A 77 -0.06 -4.97 -14.52
C THR A 77 0.56 -4.29 -13.30
N TYR A 78 -0.26 -3.75 -12.42
CA TYR A 78 0.22 -3.09 -11.19
C TYR A 78 0.90 -4.09 -10.25
N GLY A 79 0.33 -5.28 -10.06
CA GLY A 79 0.93 -6.32 -9.22
C GLY A 79 2.30 -6.73 -9.73
N LEU A 80 2.43 -7.02 -11.02
CA LEU A 80 3.70 -7.35 -11.67
C LEU A 80 4.70 -6.19 -11.56
N SER A 81 4.26 -4.99 -11.91
CA SER A 81 5.12 -3.80 -11.85
C SER A 81 5.64 -3.57 -10.44
N LYS A 82 4.81 -3.75 -9.42
CA LYS A 82 5.18 -3.53 -8.03
C LYS A 82 6.36 -4.39 -7.58
N PHE A 83 6.44 -5.61 -8.05
CA PHE A 83 7.58 -6.49 -7.76
C PHE A 83 8.83 -6.08 -8.54
N PHE A 84 8.74 -5.92 -9.86
CA PHE A 84 9.89 -5.53 -10.67
C PHE A 84 10.42 -4.15 -10.30
N SER A 85 9.53 -3.18 -10.07
CA SER A 85 9.93 -1.85 -9.63
C SER A 85 10.56 -1.86 -8.24
N GLY A 86 10.16 -2.76 -7.35
CA GLY A 86 10.80 -2.98 -6.07
C GLY A 86 12.28 -3.34 -6.23
N ILE A 87 12.58 -4.32 -7.08
CA ILE A 87 13.96 -4.75 -7.38
C ILE A 87 14.77 -3.60 -7.99
N VAL A 88 14.18 -2.86 -8.93
CA VAL A 88 14.86 -1.74 -9.60
C VAL A 88 15.05 -0.58 -8.63
N SER A 89 14.06 -0.28 -7.79
CA SER A 89 14.12 0.80 -6.81
C SER A 89 15.24 0.62 -5.80
N ASP A 90 15.53 -0.60 -5.37
CA ASP A 90 16.62 -0.90 -4.43
C ASP A 90 18.02 -0.57 -5.00
N ARG A 91 18.12 -0.34 -6.32
CA ARG A 91 19.35 0.03 -7.02
C ARG A 91 19.36 1.48 -7.51
N SER A 92 18.23 2.19 -7.34
CA SER A 92 17.98 3.48 -7.94
C SER A 92 18.01 4.59 -6.89
N ASP A 93 18.25 5.84 -7.32
CA ASP A 93 17.95 7.00 -6.48
C ASP A 93 16.44 7.11 -6.31
N ALA A 94 15.96 6.99 -5.07
CA ALA A 94 14.55 7.07 -4.71
C ALA A 94 13.89 8.36 -5.24
N ARG A 95 14.64 9.45 -5.24
CA ARG A 95 14.22 10.77 -5.69
C ARG A 95 13.72 10.76 -7.14
N TYR A 96 14.57 10.29 -8.04
CA TYR A 96 14.24 10.23 -9.46
C TYR A 96 13.30 9.08 -9.78
N PHE A 97 13.48 7.93 -9.13
CA PHE A 97 12.66 6.76 -9.44
C PHE A 97 11.19 7.03 -9.11
N MET A 98 10.89 7.47 -7.89
CA MET A 98 9.53 7.78 -7.46
C MET A 98 8.96 9.02 -8.18
N GLY A 99 9.78 10.07 -8.34
CA GLY A 99 9.37 11.31 -9.00
C GLY A 99 9.01 11.10 -10.47
N LEU A 100 9.84 10.40 -11.22
CA LEU A 100 9.58 10.07 -12.63
C LEU A 100 8.37 9.13 -12.78
N GLY A 101 8.21 8.16 -11.87
CA GLY A 101 7.02 7.32 -11.83
C GLY A 101 5.74 8.15 -11.71
N LEU A 102 5.73 9.14 -10.82
CA LEU A 102 4.58 10.02 -10.60
C LEU A 102 4.35 10.97 -11.80
N ILE A 103 5.40 11.52 -12.39
CA ILE A 103 5.31 12.33 -13.62
C ILE A 103 4.73 11.48 -14.77
N ALA A 104 5.21 10.25 -14.92
CA ALA A 104 4.73 9.34 -15.97
C ALA A 104 3.25 8.99 -15.79
N THR A 105 2.79 8.67 -14.55
CA THR A 105 1.35 8.43 -14.30
C THR A 105 0.53 9.68 -14.61
N GLY A 106 1.03 10.86 -14.28
CA GLY A 106 0.37 12.13 -14.61
C GLY A 106 0.23 12.34 -16.12
N GLY A 107 1.31 12.16 -16.86
CA GLY A 107 1.30 12.27 -18.32
C GLY A 107 0.37 11.25 -18.97
N VAL A 108 0.39 9.99 -18.51
CA VAL A 108 -0.50 8.95 -19.01
C VAL A 108 -1.96 9.26 -18.70
N ASN A 109 -2.30 9.81 -17.52
CA ASN A 109 -3.65 10.26 -17.20
C ASN A 109 -4.14 11.36 -18.15
N ILE A 110 -3.29 12.32 -18.48
CA ILE A 110 -3.61 13.39 -19.44
C ILE A 110 -3.89 12.76 -20.82
N LEU A 111 -2.99 11.90 -21.30
CA LEU A 111 -3.16 11.22 -22.59
C LEU A 111 -4.42 10.34 -22.63
N PHE A 112 -4.77 9.70 -21.53
CA PHE A 112 -6.00 8.94 -21.38
C PHE A 112 -7.23 9.86 -21.59
N GLY A 113 -7.21 11.06 -21.03
CA GLY A 113 -8.26 12.07 -21.22
C GLY A 113 -8.45 12.50 -22.68
N PHE A 114 -7.43 12.41 -23.52
CA PHE A 114 -7.50 12.74 -24.96
C PHE A 114 -7.79 11.54 -25.85
N SER A 115 -7.86 10.34 -25.30
CA SER A 115 -8.08 9.11 -26.06
C SER A 115 -9.55 8.90 -26.42
N SER A 116 -9.80 8.09 -27.45
CA SER A 116 -11.15 7.77 -27.94
C SER A 116 -11.33 6.30 -28.31
N SER A 117 -10.28 5.48 -28.42
CA SER A 117 -10.39 4.07 -28.75
C SER A 117 -10.11 3.18 -27.54
N LEU A 118 -10.82 2.03 -27.45
CA LEU A 118 -10.64 1.05 -26.37
C LEU A 118 -9.18 0.59 -26.24
N TRP A 119 -8.48 0.35 -27.36
CA TRP A 119 -7.09 -0.07 -27.36
C TRP A 119 -6.14 0.99 -26.80
N ALA A 120 -6.39 2.26 -27.12
CA ALA A 120 -5.62 3.36 -26.53
C ALA A 120 -5.88 3.47 -25.02
N PHE A 121 -7.14 3.36 -24.58
CA PHE A 121 -7.48 3.33 -23.16
C PHE A 121 -6.81 2.15 -22.45
N ALA A 122 -6.85 0.94 -23.02
CA ALA A 122 -6.24 -0.25 -22.43
C ALA A 122 -4.72 -0.10 -22.30
N LEU A 123 -4.04 0.35 -23.35
CA LEU A 123 -2.58 0.58 -23.32
C LEU A 123 -2.20 1.64 -22.28
N LEU A 124 -2.87 2.78 -22.31
CA LEU A 124 -2.56 3.87 -21.39
C LEU A 124 -2.88 3.49 -19.94
N TRP A 125 -3.96 2.76 -19.70
CA TRP A 125 -4.31 2.32 -18.34
C TRP A 125 -3.34 1.25 -17.82
N ALA A 126 -2.85 0.37 -18.68
CA ALA A 126 -1.76 -0.57 -18.35
C ALA A 126 -0.44 0.18 -18.06
N LEU A 127 -0.09 1.20 -18.85
CA LEU A 127 1.08 2.05 -18.59
C LEU A 127 0.93 2.82 -17.27
N ASN A 128 -0.27 3.35 -16.96
CA ASN A 128 -0.54 3.95 -15.68
C ASN A 128 -0.29 2.96 -14.54
N ALA A 129 -0.85 1.75 -14.63
CA ALA A 129 -0.66 0.70 -13.64
C ALA A 129 0.83 0.32 -13.48
N PHE A 130 1.58 0.26 -14.57
CA PHE A 130 3.02 0.00 -14.54
C PHE A 130 3.78 1.07 -13.74
N PHE A 131 3.58 2.36 -14.03
CA PHE A 131 4.25 3.43 -13.31
C PHE A 131 3.71 3.63 -11.89
N GLN A 132 2.47 3.28 -11.61
CA GLN A 132 1.92 3.23 -10.25
C GLN A 132 2.72 2.29 -9.33
N GLY A 133 3.28 1.20 -9.86
CA GLY A 133 4.14 0.28 -9.13
C GLY A 133 5.44 0.92 -8.61
N TRP A 134 5.83 2.08 -9.12
CA TRP A 134 7.06 2.77 -8.72
C TRP A 134 6.94 3.56 -7.40
N GLY A 135 5.75 3.63 -6.82
CA GLY A 135 5.49 4.39 -5.60
C GLY A 135 5.83 3.63 -4.31
N SER A 136 5.01 2.64 -3.95
CA SER A 136 5.05 2.02 -2.62
C SER A 136 6.35 1.26 -2.29
N PRO A 137 7.04 0.55 -3.20
CA PRO A 137 8.30 -0.11 -2.85
C PRO A 137 9.40 0.89 -2.47
N VAL A 138 9.44 2.04 -3.16
CA VAL A 138 10.37 3.13 -2.83
C VAL A 138 10.08 3.70 -1.45
N CYS A 139 8.81 3.94 -1.13
CA CYS A 139 8.42 4.43 0.20
C CYS A 139 8.82 3.44 1.30
N ALA A 140 8.62 2.13 1.08
CA ALA A 140 9.04 1.09 2.01
C ALA A 140 10.56 1.13 2.26
N ARG A 141 11.35 1.23 1.20
CA ARG A 141 12.81 1.37 1.28
C ARG A 141 13.23 2.63 2.06
N LEU A 142 12.60 3.77 1.78
CA LEU A 142 12.89 5.03 2.49
C LEU A 142 12.52 4.94 3.97
N LEU A 143 11.37 4.36 4.30
CA LEU A 143 10.96 4.15 5.69
C LEU A 143 11.93 3.24 6.45
N THR A 144 12.48 2.21 5.81
CA THR A 144 13.50 1.36 6.44
C THR A 144 14.86 2.04 6.55
N ALA A 145 15.21 2.93 5.63
CA ALA A 145 16.49 3.65 5.66
C ALA A 145 16.53 4.78 6.71
N TRP A 146 15.40 5.49 6.92
CA TRP A 146 15.33 6.69 7.76
C TRP A 146 14.76 6.47 9.17
N TYR A 147 14.11 5.31 9.42
CA TYR A 147 13.48 5.00 10.72
C TYR A 147 13.93 3.65 11.25
N SER A 148 14.35 3.62 12.52
CA SER A 148 14.78 2.38 13.15
C SER A 148 13.59 1.46 13.43
N ARG A 149 13.86 0.18 13.62
CA ARG A 149 12.83 -0.85 13.80
C ARG A 149 11.90 -0.56 14.99
N THR A 150 12.43 0.02 16.06
CA THR A 150 11.70 0.29 17.31
C THR A 150 10.62 1.38 17.17
N GLU A 151 10.75 2.27 16.18
CA GLU A 151 9.83 3.39 15.94
C GLU A 151 9.13 3.35 14.56
N ARG A 152 9.54 2.42 13.71
CA ARG A 152 9.10 2.35 12.30
C ARG A 152 7.60 2.16 12.15
N GLY A 153 6.97 1.41 13.06
CA GLY A 153 5.53 1.11 12.99
C GLY A 153 4.65 2.35 12.99
N GLY A 154 4.92 3.28 13.92
CA GLY A 154 4.18 4.54 13.99
C GLY A 154 4.37 5.42 12.76
N TRP A 155 5.63 5.55 12.29
CA TRP A 155 5.95 6.35 11.10
C TRP A 155 5.42 5.74 9.81
N TRP A 156 5.48 4.41 9.70
CA TRP A 156 4.89 3.69 8.56
C TRP A 156 3.38 3.82 8.54
N ALA A 157 2.72 3.70 9.71
CA ALA A 157 1.28 3.91 9.82
C ALA A 157 0.88 5.32 9.40
N LEU A 158 1.62 6.34 9.82
CA LEU A 158 1.38 7.71 9.41
C LEU A 158 1.54 7.88 7.89
N TRP A 159 2.61 7.35 7.29
CA TRP A 159 2.76 7.34 5.84
C TRP A 159 1.61 6.61 5.14
N ASN A 160 1.17 5.48 5.69
CA ASN A 160 0.12 4.66 5.09
C ASN A 160 -1.21 5.41 4.97
N THR A 161 -1.48 6.41 5.81
CA THR A 161 -2.68 7.24 5.71
C THR A 161 -2.75 8.06 4.41
N ALA A 162 -1.64 8.23 3.72
CA ALA A 162 -1.58 8.97 2.46
C ALA A 162 -2.56 8.43 1.41
N HIS A 163 -2.70 7.10 1.34
CA HIS A 163 -3.61 6.50 0.36
C HIS A 163 -5.09 6.74 0.70
N ASN A 164 -5.45 6.77 1.98
CA ASN A 164 -6.82 7.07 2.40
C ASN A 164 -7.16 8.54 2.08
N VAL A 165 -6.24 9.46 2.39
CA VAL A 165 -6.43 10.88 2.08
C VAL A 165 -6.48 11.10 0.56
N GLY A 166 -5.55 10.53 -0.20
CA GLY A 166 -5.57 10.59 -1.65
C GLY A 166 -6.87 10.00 -2.23
N GLY A 167 -7.28 8.83 -1.74
CA GLY A 167 -8.52 8.16 -2.16
C GLY A 167 -9.80 8.91 -1.79
N ALA A 168 -9.82 9.66 -0.70
CA ALA A 168 -10.96 10.48 -0.28
C ALA A 168 -11.06 11.80 -1.05
N LEU A 169 -9.93 12.43 -1.37
CA LEU A 169 -9.91 13.72 -2.05
C LEU A 169 -10.17 13.63 -3.55
N ILE A 170 -9.73 12.53 -4.20
CA ILE A 170 -9.80 12.43 -5.66
C ILE A 170 -11.25 12.46 -6.22
N PRO A 171 -12.26 11.81 -5.62
CA PRO A 171 -13.63 11.90 -6.11
C PRO A 171 -14.16 13.34 -6.06
N MET A 172 -13.74 14.14 -5.07
CA MET A 172 -14.14 15.54 -4.95
C MET A 172 -13.53 16.37 -6.08
N VAL A 173 -12.23 16.20 -6.32
CA VAL A 173 -11.50 17.00 -7.34
C VAL A 173 -11.91 16.59 -8.75
N VAL A 174 -11.89 15.30 -9.05
CA VAL A 174 -12.22 14.78 -10.39
C VAL A 174 -13.73 14.87 -10.65
N GLY A 175 -14.56 14.57 -9.64
CA GLY A 175 -16.01 14.69 -9.75
C GLY A 175 -16.46 16.12 -10.02
N ALA A 176 -15.94 17.10 -9.29
CA ALA A 176 -16.23 18.50 -9.53
C ALA A 176 -15.76 18.95 -10.94
N ALA A 177 -14.56 18.54 -11.35
CA ALA A 177 -14.06 18.82 -12.68
C ALA A 177 -14.91 18.16 -13.77
N ALA A 178 -15.34 16.90 -13.56
CA ALA A 178 -16.15 16.17 -14.51
C ALA A 178 -17.54 16.79 -14.70
N LEU A 179 -18.16 17.25 -13.62
CA LEU A 179 -19.47 17.90 -13.67
C LEU A 179 -19.46 19.22 -14.45
N HIS A 180 -18.37 20.01 -14.37
CA HIS A 180 -18.31 21.35 -14.99
C HIS A 180 -17.66 21.33 -16.39
N TYR A 181 -16.68 20.45 -16.62
CA TYR A 181 -15.83 20.46 -17.81
C TYR A 181 -15.75 19.08 -18.49
N GLY A 182 -16.55 18.13 -18.05
CA GLY A 182 -16.56 16.75 -18.52
C GLY A 182 -15.43 15.89 -17.92
N TRP A 183 -15.59 14.56 -18.01
CA TRP A 183 -14.69 13.60 -17.41
C TRP A 183 -13.22 13.71 -17.85
N ARG A 184 -12.98 14.19 -19.08
CA ARG A 184 -11.63 14.39 -19.64
C ARG A 184 -10.84 15.44 -18.85
N ALA A 185 -11.50 16.51 -18.41
CA ALA A 185 -10.89 17.54 -17.56
C ALA A 185 -10.51 16.98 -16.19
N GLY A 186 -11.32 16.07 -15.61
CA GLY A 186 -11.01 15.38 -14.36
C GLY A 186 -9.71 14.58 -14.46
N MET A 187 -9.52 13.83 -15.55
CA MET A 187 -8.28 13.09 -15.82
C MET A 187 -7.07 14.03 -15.99
N THR A 188 -7.26 15.13 -16.70
CA THR A 188 -6.20 16.13 -16.95
C THR A 188 -5.76 16.81 -15.66
N ILE A 189 -6.70 17.25 -14.81
CA ILE A 189 -6.38 17.90 -13.53
C ILE A 189 -5.63 16.96 -12.61
N ALA A 190 -6.09 15.69 -12.47
CA ALA A 190 -5.39 14.68 -11.68
C ALA A 190 -3.96 14.44 -12.21
N GLY A 191 -3.80 14.41 -13.53
CA GLY A 191 -2.51 14.26 -14.20
C GLY A 191 -1.57 15.44 -13.94
N CYS A 192 -2.05 16.67 -14.07
CA CYS A 192 -1.26 17.89 -13.80
C CYS A 192 -0.78 17.94 -12.35
N LEU A 193 -1.66 17.66 -11.39
CA LEU A 193 -1.29 17.63 -9.96
C LEU A 193 -0.22 16.56 -9.68
N ALA A 194 -0.32 15.40 -10.31
CA ALA A 194 0.67 14.35 -10.19
C ALA A 194 2.03 14.75 -10.80
N ILE A 195 2.05 15.44 -11.94
CA ILE A 195 3.29 15.94 -12.55
C ILE A 195 3.96 16.97 -11.63
N LEU A 196 3.21 17.93 -11.10
CA LEU A 196 3.74 18.93 -10.17
C LEU A 196 4.33 18.27 -8.91
N ALA A 197 3.63 17.30 -8.34
CA ALA A 197 4.13 16.54 -7.20
C ALA A 197 5.38 15.71 -7.56
N GLY A 198 5.42 15.09 -8.73
CA GLY A 198 6.58 14.37 -9.22
C GLY A 198 7.81 15.24 -9.39
N LEU A 199 7.67 16.44 -9.92
CA LEU A 199 8.73 17.46 -9.99
C LEU A 199 9.21 17.85 -8.59
N TYR A 200 8.29 18.06 -7.65
CA TYR A 200 8.63 18.32 -6.25
C TYR A 200 9.42 17.18 -5.62
N LEU A 201 9.05 15.91 -5.86
CA LEU A 201 9.80 14.73 -5.42
C LEU A 201 11.22 14.72 -5.99
N CYS A 202 11.38 14.96 -7.31
CA CYS A 202 12.68 15.04 -7.97
C CYS A 202 13.57 16.14 -7.37
N TRP A 203 12.99 17.21 -6.87
CA TRP A 203 13.73 18.30 -6.25
C TRP A 203 14.09 18.03 -4.79
N ARG A 204 13.14 17.56 -3.97
CA ARG A 204 13.24 17.57 -2.50
C ARG A 204 13.53 16.22 -1.86
N LEU A 205 13.16 15.10 -2.47
CA LEU A 205 13.36 13.77 -1.88
C LEU A 205 14.86 13.44 -1.78
N ARG A 206 15.26 12.66 -0.78
CA ARG A 206 16.63 12.15 -0.62
C ARG A 206 16.59 10.65 -0.35
N ASP A 207 17.56 9.94 -0.91
CA ASP A 207 17.57 8.49 -0.96
C ASP A 207 17.81 7.86 0.42
N ARG A 208 18.91 8.24 1.07
CA ARG A 208 19.34 7.63 2.33
C ARG A 208 20.09 8.66 3.19
N PRO A 209 20.22 8.44 4.52
CA PRO A 209 20.93 9.35 5.40
C PRO A 209 22.38 9.64 4.96
N GLN A 210 23.10 8.62 4.49
CA GLN A 210 24.48 8.76 4.04
C GLN A 210 24.66 9.70 2.84
N ALA A 211 23.65 9.78 1.99
CA ALA A 211 23.66 10.70 0.83
C ALA A 211 23.62 12.19 1.23
N VAL A 212 23.37 12.49 2.49
CA VAL A 212 23.37 13.85 3.07
C VAL A 212 24.34 14.01 4.23
N GLY A 213 25.33 13.10 4.35
CA GLY A 213 26.38 13.16 5.36
C GLY A 213 25.96 12.69 6.77
N LEU A 214 24.81 12.01 6.88
CA LEU A 214 24.31 11.46 8.13
C LEU A 214 24.66 9.98 8.27
N PRO A 215 24.92 9.46 9.50
CA PRO A 215 25.15 8.04 9.71
C PRO A 215 23.88 7.21 9.40
N ALA A 216 24.02 5.90 9.30
CA ALA A 216 22.87 5.01 9.21
C ALA A 216 21.95 5.17 10.44
N VAL A 217 20.65 4.94 10.26
CA VAL A 217 19.68 5.12 11.36
C VAL A 217 19.93 4.18 12.54
N GLY A 218 20.47 2.98 12.28
CA GLY A 218 20.89 2.04 13.33
C GLY A 218 21.99 2.62 14.23
N ASP A 219 23.00 3.24 13.62
CA ASP A 219 24.12 3.87 14.35
C ASP A 219 23.63 5.08 15.15
N TRP A 220 22.80 5.93 14.53
CA TRP A 220 22.27 7.12 15.19
C TRP A 220 21.33 6.80 16.37
N ARG A 221 20.54 5.71 16.24
CA ARG A 221 19.60 5.25 17.28
C ARG A 221 20.20 4.23 18.24
N HIS A 222 21.43 3.78 18.01
CA HIS A 222 22.08 2.70 18.75
C HIS A 222 21.24 1.41 18.74
N ASP A 223 20.63 1.08 17.59
CA ASP A 223 19.78 -0.10 17.41
C ASP A 223 20.65 -1.29 16.98
N ALA A 224 20.99 -2.13 17.97
CA ALA A 224 21.89 -3.26 17.78
C ALA A 224 21.38 -4.27 16.71
N LEU A 225 20.05 -4.45 16.58
CA LEU A 225 19.47 -5.33 15.57
C LEU A 225 19.62 -4.77 14.16
N GLU A 226 19.43 -3.45 14.01
CA GLU A 226 19.63 -2.77 12.74
C GLU A 226 21.09 -2.81 12.30
N ILE A 227 22.02 -2.59 13.24
CA ILE A 227 23.47 -2.64 12.99
C ILE A 227 23.89 -4.07 12.58
N ALA A 228 23.43 -5.08 13.31
CA ALA A 228 23.71 -6.49 13.00
C ALA A 228 23.20 -6.90 11.60
N GLN A 229 22.00 -6.48 11.23
CA GLN A 229 21.45 -6.72 9.88
C GLN A 229 22.27 -6.07 8.76
N GLN A 230 22.76 -4.87 9.00
CA GLN A 230 23.61 -4.16 8.04
C GLN A 230 24.97 -4.87 7.86
N GLN A 231 25.56 -5.36 8.95
CA GLN A 231 26.82 -6.10 8.92
C GLN A 231 26.67 -7.50 8.26
N GLU A 232 25.53 -8.18 8.49
CA GLU A 232 25.28 -9.51 7.91
C GLU A 232 25.24 -9.51 6.38
N GLY A 233 24.81 -8.41 5.76
CA GLY A 233 24.77 -8.22 4.31
C GLY A 233 26.07 -7.73 3.69
N ALA A 234 27.06 -7.32 4.50
CA ALA A 234 28.30 -6.75 4.00
C ALA A 234 29.08 -7.78 3.14
N GLY A 235 29.43 -7.40 1.93
CA GLY A 235 30.14 -8.26 0.97
C GLY A 235 29.28 -9.21 0.12
N MET A 236 27.96 -9.26 0.33
CA MET A 236 27.07 -10.04 -0.52
C MET A 236 26.72 -9.30 -1.82
N SER A 237 26.62 -10.04 -2.93
CA SER A 237 26.07 -9.48 -4.17
C SER A 237 24.58 -9.19 -4.01
N ARG A 238 24.06 -8.15 -4.68
CA ARG A 238 22.62 -7.79 -4.64
C ARG A 238 21.71 -8.92 -5.12
N LYS A 239 22.17 -9.74 -6.09
CA LYS A 239 21.46 -10.93 -6.54
C LYS A 239 21.34 -11.95 -5.42
N ALA A 240 22.42 -12.17 -4.67
CA ALA A 240 22.43 -13.07 -3.51
C ALA A 240 21.51 -12.54 -2.39
N ILE A 241 21.52 -11.23 -2.13
CA ILE A 241 20.61 -10.59 -1.17
C ILE A 241 19.15 -10.81 -1.60
N LEU A 242 18.79 -10.52 -2.85
CA LEU A 242 17.44 -10.72 -3.37
C LEU A 242 17.00 -12.19 -3.25
N THR A 243 17.88 -13.12 -3.70
CA THR A 243 17.54 -14.55 -3.66
C THR A 243 17.39 -15.04 -2.23
N ARG A 244 18.32 -14.72 -1.33
CA ARG A 244 18.35 -15.25 0.04
C ARG A 244 17.28 -14.63 0.93
N TYR A 245 17.11 -13.30 0.87
CA TYR A 245 16.27 -12.56 1.81
C TYR A 245 14.85 -12.27 1.29
N VAL A 246 14.57 -12.50 0.00
CA VAL A 246 13.23 -12.34 -0.57
C VAL A 246 12.72 -13.65 -1.13
N LEU A 247 13.33 -14.16 -2.21
CA LEU A 247 12.77 -15.30 -2.95
C LEU A 247 12.86 -16.63 -2.19
N ALA A 248 13.95 -16.87 -1.45
CA ALA A 248 14.15 -18.08 -0.64
C ALA A 248 13.73 -17.91 0.84
N ASN A 249 13.22 -16.73 1.21
CA ASN A 249 12.84 -16.46 2.59
C ASN A 249 11.40 -16.97 2.86
N PRO A 250 11.22 -18.03 3.70
CA PRO A 250 9.91 -18.61 3.96
C PRO A 250 8.94 -17.65 4.65
N TYR A 251 9.45 -16.67 5.41
CA TYR A 251 8.62 -15.65 6.04
C TYR A 251 8.00 -14.71 5.03
N ILE A 252 8.74 -14.33 3.97
CA ILE A 252 8.21 -13.51 2.89
C ILE A 252 7.07 -14.24 2.15
N TRP A 253 7.22 -15.54 1.90
CA TRP A 253 6.14 -16.35 1.30
C TRP A 253 4.92 -16.46 2.20
N LEU A 254 5.12 -16.66 3.51
CA LEU A 254 4.01 -16.68 4.47
C LEU A 254 3.28 -15.33 4.50
N LEU A 255 4.01 -14.22 4.56
CA LEU A 255 3.45 -12.87 4.52
C LEU A 255 2.71 -12.62 3.20
N SER A 256 3.25 -13.09 2.06
CA SER A 256 2.61 -12.99 0.75
C SER A 256 1.26 -13.70 0.74
N LEU A 257 1.18 -14.92 1.26
CA LEU A 257 -0.06 -15.67 1.34
C LEU A 257 -1.09 -15.00 2.26
N CYS A 258 -0.65 -14.48 3.41
CA CYS A 258 -1.53 -13.69 4.27
C CYS A 258 -2.04 -12.44 3.55
N TYR A 259 -1.20 -11.81 2.74
CA TYR A 259 -1.55 -10.59 2.04
C TYR A 259 -2.58 -10.84 0.91
N VAL A 260 -2.52 -12.00 0.23
CA VAL A 260 -3.61 -12.45 -0.67
C VAL A 260 -4.95 -12.39 0.06
N LEU A 261 -5.02 -13.00 1.24
CA LEU A 261 -6.25 -13.11 2.02
C LEU A 261 -6.78 -11.74 2.47
N VAL A 262 -5.90 -10.87 2.96
CA VAL A 262 -6.27 -9.49 3.33
C VAL A 262 -6.83 -8.72 2.14
N TYR A 263 -6.21 -8.86 0.98
CA TYR A 263 -6.64 -8.12 -0.22
C TYR A 263 -7.91 -8.68 -0.86
N VAL A 264 -8.18 -9.98 -0.72
CA VAL A 264 -9.52 -10.54 -1.07
C VAL A 264 -10.60 -9.83 -0.26
N VAL A 265 -10.44 -9.76 1.07
CA VAL A 265 -11.44 -9.10 1.94
C VAL A 265 -11.55 -7.61 1.61
N ARG A 266 -10.41 -6.93 1.53
CA ARG A 266 -10.37 -5.48 1.26
C ARG A 266 -11.03 -5.12 -0.06
N ALA A 267 -10.65 -5.80 -1.15
CA ALA A 267 -11.15 -5.50 -2.46
C ALA A 267 -12.64 -5.88 -2.58
N ALA A 268 -13.05 -7.02 -2.03
CA ALA A 268 -14.45 -7.41 -2.03
C ALA A 268 -15.34 -6.35 -1.36
N ILE A 269 -14.98 -5.89 -0.18
CA ILE A 269 -15.77 -4.86 0.53
C ILE A 269 -15.73 -3.53 -0.22
N ASN A 270 -14.56 -3.14 -0.75
CA ASN A 270 -14.42 -1.86 -1.45
C ASN A 270 -15.14 -1.82 -2.80
N ASP A 271 -15.18 -2.93 -3.53
CA ASP A 271 -15.73 -2.98 -4.88
C ASP A 271 -17.23 -3.33 -4.90
N TRP A 272 -17.70 -4.12 -3.93
CA TRP A 272 -19.08 -4.63 -3.89
C TRP A 272 -19.90 -4.08 -2.71
N GLY A 273 -19.26 -3.38 -1.76
CA GLY A 273 -19.93 -2.93 -0.54
C GLY A 273 -21.06 -1.95 -0.78
N ASN A 274 -20.93 -1.04 -1.74
CA ASN A 274 -22.01 -0.12 -2.13
C ASN A 274 -23.19 -0.85 -2.77
N LEU A 275 -22.93 -1.84 -3.62
CA LEU A 275 -23.97 -2.67 -4.22
C LEU A 275 -24.73 -3.47 -3.14
N TYR A 276 -23.99 -4.06 -2.18
CA TYR A 276 -24.59 -4.74 -1.04
C TYR A 276 -25.55 -3.82 -0.25
N MET A 277 -25.12 -2.60 0.04
CA MET A 277 -25.94 -1.63 0.75
C MET A 277 -27.19 -1.25 -0.05
N SER A 278 -27.05 -1.02 -1.34
CA SER A 278 -28.17 -0.65 -2.22
C SER A 278 -29.18 -1.78 -2.34
N GLU A 279 -28.73 -3.01 -2.58
CA GLU A 279 -29.63 -4.16 -2.76
C GLU A 279 -30.26 -4.64 -1.45
N THR A 280 -29.52 -4.56 -0.32
CA THR A 280 -30.00 -5.10 0.95
C THR A 280 -30.90 -4.12 1.70
N LEU A 281 -30.55 -2.83 1.69
CA LEU A 281 -31.33 -1.79 2.41
C LEU A 281 -32.18 -0.92 1.50
N GLY A 282 -32.08 -1.09 0.18
CA GLY A 282 -32.82 -0.27 -0.78
C GLY A 282 -32.44 1.21 -0.76
N VAL A 283 -31.22 1.55 -0.26
CA VAL A 283 -30.76 2.94 -0.18
C VAL A 283 -30.23 3.40 -1.54
N ASP A 284 -30.29 4.72 -1.76
CA ASP A 284 -29.73 5.34 -2.96
C ASP A 284 -28.20 5.20 -3.02
N LEU A 285 -27.64 5.36 -4.22
CA LEU A 285 -26.23 5.15 -4.49
C LEU A 285 -25.30 6.06 -3.65
N VAL A 286 -25.70 7.30 -3.39
CA VAL A 286 -24.90 8.24 -2.58
C VAL A 286 -24.80 7.74 -1.15
N THR A 287 -25.93 7.32 -0.56
CA THR A 287 -26.00 6.73 0.78
C THR A 287 -25.22 5.41 0.82
N ALA A 288 -25.34 4.55 -0.18
CA ALA A 288 -24.58 3.30 -0.29
C ALA A 288 -23.07 3.56 -0.34
N ASN A 289 -22.63 4.51 -1.15
CA ASN A 289 -21.22 4.90 -1.25
C ASN A 289 -20.67 5.49 0.05
N SER A 290 -21.49 6.17 0.85
CA SER A 290 -21.06 6.70 2.14
C SER A 290 -20.66 5.60 3.14
N ALA A 291 -21.24 4.39 3.03
CA ALA A 291 -20.82 3.24 3.83
C ALA A 291 -19.37 2.80 3.46
N VAL A 292 -19.03 2.81 2.17
CA VAL A 292 -17.65 2.54 1.72
C VAL A 292 -16.70 3.64 2.20
N THR A 293 -17.15 4.89 2.29
CA THR A 293 -16.37 5.97 2.91
C THR A 293 -16.11 5.68 4.40
N MET A 294 -17.09 5.13 5.13
CA MET A 294 -16.88 4.71 6.52
C MET A 294 -15.82 3.59 6.64
N PHE A 295 -15.79 2.67 5.68
CA PHE A 295 -14.73 1.65 5.60
C PHE A 295 -13.34 2.28 5.45
N GLU A 296 -13.15 3.27 4.59
CA GLU A 296 -11.88 3.99 4.42
C GLU A 296 -11.51 4.81 5.67
N LEU A 297 -12.47 5.48 6.32
CA LEU A 297 -12.24 6.20 7.58
C LEU A 297 -11.84 5.26 8.71
N GLY A 298 -12.52 4.12 8.84
CA GLY A 298 -12.13 3.08 9.78
C GLY A 298 -10.70 2.60 9.50
N GLY A 299 -10.37 2.40 8.24
CA GLY A 299 -9.04 2.02 7.80
C GLY A 299 -7.95 3.02 8.15
N PHE A 300 -8.23 4.30 7.99
CA PHE A 300 -7.32 5.38 8.40
C PHE A 300 -6.94 5.26 9.88
N ILE A 301 -7.95 5.17 10.77
CA ILE A 301 -7.73 5.05 12.22
C ILE A 301 -7.10 3.70 12.56
N GLY A 302 -7.59 2.61 11.95
CA GLY A 302 -7.10 1.25 12.18
C GLY A 302 -5.62 1.08 11.86
N ALA A 303 -5.14 1.66 10.75
CA ALA A 303 -3.72 1.65 10.40
C ALA A 303 -2.85 2.37 11.45
N LEU A 304 -3.29 3.53 11.94
CA LEU A 304 -2.58 4.27 12.99
C LEU A 304 -2.52 3.48 14.30
N VAL A 305 -3.65 2.92 14.73
CA VAL A 305 -3.74 2.11 15.95
C VAL A 305 -2.89 0.84 15.84
N ALA A 306 -2.91 0.16 14.68
CA ALA A 306 -2.11 -1.03 14.45
C ALA A 306 -0.61 -0.74 14.49
N GLY A 307 -0.16 0.35 13.86
CA GLY A 307 1.23 0.78 13.87
C GLY A 307 1.70 1.15 15.27
N TRP A 308 0.98 2.05 15.93
CA TRP A 308 1.28 2.47 17.30
C TRP A 308 1.24 1.29 18.28
N GLY A 309 0.19 0.46 18.21
CA GLY A 309 0.00 -0.67 19.10
C GLY A 309 1.09 -1.72 18.94
N SER A 310 1.52 -2.02 17.70
CA SER A 310 2.60 -2.97 17.46
C SER A 310 3.94 -2.49 18.03
N ASP A 311 4.21 -1.18 18.01
CA ASP A 311 5.44 -0.60 18.55
C ASP A 311 5.41 -0.53 20.09
N LYS A 312 4.29 -0.07 20.68
CA LYS A 312 4.19 0.22 22.13
C LYS A 312 3.75 -0.97 22.96
N LEU A 313 2.79 -1.76 22.51
CA LEU A 313 2.23 -2.88 23.27
C LEU A 313 3.04 -4.17 23.06
N PHE A 314 3.62 -4.34 21.88
CA PHE A 314 4.31 -5.57 21.49
C PHE A 314 5.79 -5.38 21.12
N ASN A 315 6.40 -4.24 21.49
CA ASN A 315 7.83 -3.92 21.28
C ASN A 315 8.30 -4.17 19.83
N GLY A 316 7.47 -3.76 18.86
CA GLY A 316 7.76 -3.96 17.44
C GLY A 316 7.49 -5.37 16.91
N ASN A 317 6.90 -6.27 17.70
CA ASN A 317 6.44 -7.58 17.21
C ASN A 317 5.09 -7.43 16.50
N ARG A 318 5.07 -7.66 15.18
CA ARG A 318 3.89 -7.41 14.33
C ARG A 318 2.85 -8.54 14.42
N GLY A 319 3.27 -9.75 14.83
CA GLY A 319 2.43 -10.95 14.88
C GLY A 319 1.19 -10.83 15.76
N PRO A 320 1.32 -10.51 17.06
CA PRO A 320 0.17 -10.41 17.97
C PRO A 320 -0.86 -9.38 17.53
N MET A 321 -0.40 -8.23 17.02
CA MET A 321 -1.28 -7.19 16.52
C MET A 321 -2.06 -7.65 15.28
N ASN A 322 -1.41 -8.33 14.34
CA ASN A 322 -2.06 -8.93 13.19
C ASN A 322 -3.14 -9.95 13.60
N LEU A 323 -2.91 -10.73 14.65
CA LEU A 323 -3.88 -11.70 15.15
C LEU A 323 -5.13 -11.01 15.72
N ILE A 324 -4.96 -9.96 16.53
CA ILE A 324 -6.08 -9.18 17.09
C ILE A 324 -6.92 -8.59 15.97
N PHE A 325 -6.28 -8.00 14.96
CA PHE A 325 -6.96 -7.40 13.83
C PHE A 325 -7.66 -8.44 12.94
N ALA A 326 -7.05 -9.60 12.72
CA ALA A 326 -7.67 -10.69 11.98
C ALA A 326 -8.94 -11.21 12.68
N ALA A 327 -8.92 -11.37 14.00
CA ALA A 327 -10.12 -11.70 14.78
C ALA A 327 -11.21 -10.62 14.65
N GLY A 328 -10.80 -9.33 14.68
CA GLY A 328 -11.70 -8.21 14.45
C GLY A 328 -12.35 -8.20 13.06
N ILE A 329 -11.63 -8.60 12.01
CA ILE A 329 -12.18 -8.77 10.66
C ILE A 329 -13.32 -9.80 10.69
N LEU A 330 -13.10 -10.97 11.27
CA LEU A 330 -14.14 -12.00 11.34
C LEU A 330 -15.38 -11.54 12.08
N LEU A 331 -15.21 -10.86 13.21
CA LEU A 331 -16.33 -10.33 14.00
C LEU A 331 -17.12 -9.26 13.25
N SER A 332 -16.44 -8.30 12.60
CA SER A 332 -17.10 -7.21 11.88
C SER A 332 -17.78 -7.70 10.59
N VAL A 333 -17.15 -8.60 9.84
CA VAL A 333 -17.77 -9.24 8.67
C VAL A 333 -18.94 -10.13 9.08
N GLY A 334 -18.82 -10.85 10.21
CA GLY A 334 -19.93 -11.58 10.81
C GLY A 334 -21.11 -10.68 11.15
N GLY A 335 -20.84 -9.48 11.65
CA GLY A 335 -21.87 -8.47 11.90
C GLY A 335 -22.62 -8.06 10.63
N LEU A 336 -21.89 -7.80 9.54
CA LEU A 336 -22.48 -7.48 8.23
C LEU A 336 -23.37 -8.63 7.71
N TRP A 337 -22.89 -9.86 7.84
CA TRP A 337 -23.57 -11.04 7.33
C TRP A 337 -24.81 -11.44 8.13
N LEU A 338 -24.71 -11.39 9.48
CA LEU A 338 -25.78 -11.86 10.34
C LEU A 338 -26.89 -10.82 10.59
N MET A 339 -26.64 -9.55 10.24
CA MET A 339 -27.59 -8.45 10.43
C MET A 339 -27.88 -7.70 9.12
N PRO A 340 -28.30 -8.38 8.03
CA PRO A 340 -28.47 -7.73 6.73
C PRO A 340 -29.54 -6.65 6.72
N PHE A 341 -30.57 -6.78 7.58
CA PHE A 341 -31.70 -5.83 7.67
C PHE A 341 -31.54 -4.80 8.81
N ALA A 342 -30.34 -4.69 9.38
CA ALA A 342 -30.06 -3.65 10.36
C ALA A 342 -30.18 -2.25 9.74
N SER A 343 -30.36 -1.24 10.61
CA SER A 343 -30.41 0.15 10.12
C SER A 343 -29.12 0.53 9.37
N TYR A 344 -29.24 1.53 8.49
CA TYR A 344 -28.07 2.07 7.77
C TYR A 344 -26.91 2.41 8.73
N VAL A 345 -27.20 3.04 9.89
CA VAL A 345 -26.18 3.42 10.87
C VAL A 345 -25.41 2.20 11.39
N MET A 346 -26.13 1.10 11.69
CA MET A 346 -25.51 -0.14 12.14
C MET A 346 -24.64 -0.76 11.05
N GLN A 347 -25.12 -0.82 9.82
CA GLN A 347 -24.34 -1.32 8.68
C GLN A 347 -23.12 -0.44 8.43
N ALA A 348 -23.26 0.88 8.42
CA ALA A 348 -22.14 1.82 8.27
C ALA A 348 -21.11 1.66 9.39
N ALA A 349 -21.53 1.41 10.64
CA ALA A 349 -20.64 1.10 11.75
C ALA A 349 -19.88 -0.23 11.52
N CYS A 350 -20.53 -1.24 10.95
CA CYS A 350 -19.88 -2.50 10.58
C CYS A 350 -18.89 -2.28 9.43
N PHE A 351 -19.18 -1.44 8.44
CA PHE A 351 -18.21 -1.04 7.41
C PHE A 351 -16.99 -0.34 8.01
N PHE A 352 -17.22 0.61 8.91
CA PHE A 352 -16.16 1.31 9.63
C PHE A 352 -15.27 0.33 10.41
N THR A 353 -15.86 -0.56 11.22
CA THR A 353 -15.08 -1.53 12.00
C THR A 353 -14.38 -2.55 11.12
N THR A 354 -14.99 -2.97 10.01
CA THR A 354 -14.32 -3.84 9.04
C THR A 354 -13.11 -3.15 8.43
N GLY A 355 -13.24 -1.88 8.02
CA GLY A 355 -12.13 -1.07 7.54
C GLY A 355 -11.03 -0.93 8.60
N PHE A 356 -11.40 -0.58 9.83
CA PHE A 356 -10.47 -0.48 10.95
C PHE A 356 -9.61 -1.74 11.09
N PHE A 357 -10.21 -2.92 11.05
CA PHE A 357 -9.49 -4.18 11.22
C PHE A 357 -8.79 -4.68 9.96
N VAL A 358 -9.23 -4.34 8.76
CA VAL A 358 -8.58 -4.77 7.50
C VAL A 358 -7.29 -4.01 7.22
N PHE A 359 -7.28 -2.71 7.44
CA PHE A 359 -6.13 -1.86 7.09
C PHE A 359 -4.94 -2.02 8.04
N GLY A 360 -5.17 -2.50 9.28
CA GLY A 360 -4.10 -2.85 10.21
C GLY A 360 -3.16 -3.94 9.64
N PRO A 361 -3.65 -5.16 9.39
CA PRO A 361 -2.86 -6.22 8.77
C PRO A 361 -2.29 -5.83 7.41
N GLN A 362 -3.04 -5.10 6.59
CA GLN A 362 -2.55 -4.59 5.32
C GLN A 362 -1.27 -3.77 5.49
N MET A 363 -1.23 -2.88 6.44
CA MET A 363 -0.06 -2.04 6.73
C MET A 363 1.06 -2.87 7.38
N LEU A 364 0.73 -3.65 8.41
CA LEU A 364 1.70 -4.42 9.18
C LEU A 364 2.40 -5.51 8.37
N ILE A 365 1.70 -6.17 7.42
CA ILE A 365 2.30 -7.19 6.54
C ILE A 365 3.33 -6.54 5.60
N GLY A 366 3.00 -5.39 5.00
CA GLY A 366 3.93 -4.65 4.15
C GLY A 366 5.19 -4.23 4.91
N MET A 367 5.02 -3.73 6.12
CA MET A 367 6.13 -3.36 7.00
C MET A 367 6.95 -4.58 7.44
N ALA A 368 6.30 -5.67 7.87
CA ALA A 368 6.97 -6.90 8.27
C ALA A 368 7.79 -7.51 7.11
N ALA A 369 7.29 -7.43 5.87
CA ALA A 369 8.04 -7.87 4.70
C ALA A 369 9.34 -7.09 4.52
N ALA A 370 9.30 -5.77 4.68
CA ALA A 370 10.49 -4.93 4.62
C ALA A 370 11.47 -5.25 5.77
N GLU A 371 10.95 -5.49 6.98
CA GLU A 371 11.75 -5.80 8.18
C GLU A 371 12.37 -7.21 8.18
N CYS A 372 11.68 -8.20 7.58
CA CYS A 372 12.16 -9.58 7.46
C CYS A 372 13.14 -9.78 6.30
N SER A 373 13.26 -8.80 5.42
CA SER A 373 14.23 -8.76 4.33
C SER A 373 15.52 -8.03 4.77
N HIS A 374 16.51 -8.01 3.88
CA HIS A 374 17.66 -7.13 4.05
C HIS A 374 17.28 -5.68 3.68
N LYS A 375 17.91 -4.68 4.33
CA LYS A 375 17.63 -3.26 4.05
C LYS A 375 17.77 -2.90 2.55
N GLU A 376 18.76 -3.48 1.89
CA GLU A 376 18.99 -3.29 0.45
C GLU A 376 17.99 -4.01 -0.46
N ALA A 377 17.09 -4.80 0.10
CA ALA A 377 16.03 -5.53 -0.61
C ALA A 377 14.62 -5.21 -0.07
N ALA A 378 14.47 -4.17 0.74
CA ALA A 378 13.18 -3.81 1.35
C ALA A 378 12.12 -3.45 0.30
N GLY A 379 12.52 -2.75 -0.77
CA GLY A 379 11.66 -2.44 -1.91
C GLY A 379 11.23 -3.70 -2.66
N ALA A 380 12.17 -4.61 -2.93
CA ALA A 380 11.89 -5.88 -3.58
C ALA A 380 10.98 -6.78 -2.74
N ALA A 381 11.19 -6.84 -1.42
CA ALA A 381 10.35 -7.61 -0.51
C ALA A 381 8.91 -7.10 -0.47
N THR A 382 8.73 -5.79 -0.30
CA THR A 382 7.38 -5.18 -0.31
C THR A 382 6.73 -5.24 -1.69
N GLY A 383 7.51 -5.18 -2.75
CA GLY A 383 7.04 -5.41 -4.12
C GLY A 383 6.56 -6.84 -4.33
N PHE A 384 7.32 -7.82 -3.84
CA PHE A 384 6.98 -9.24 -3.95
C PHE A 384 5.68 -9.58 -3.20
N VAL A 385 5.56 -9.20 -1.94
CA VAL A 385 4.29 -9.41 -1.20
C VAL A 385 3.14 -8.62 -1.84
N GLY A 386 3.43 -7.45 -2.41
CA GLY A 386 2.46 -6.63 -3.14
C GLY A 386 1.93 -7.30 -4.41
N LEU A 387 2.75 -8.06 -5.14
CA LEU A 387 2.31 -8.88 -6.27
C LEU A 387 1.21 -9.85 -5.82
N PHE A 388 1.44 -10.58 -4.74
CA PHE A 388 0.46 -11.51 -4.19
C PHE A 388 -0.80 -10.80 -3.68
N ALA A 389 -0.67 -9.61 -3.09
CA ALA A 389 -1.80 -8.79 -2.70
C ALA A 389 -2.74 -8.51 -3.88
N TYR A 390 -2.18 -8.12 -5.03
CA TYR A 390 -2.99 -7.82 -6.21
C TYR A 390 -3.50 -9.06 -6.96
N LEU A 391 -2.84 -10.20 -6.81
CA LEU A 391 -3.44 -11.50 -7.16
C LEU A 391 -4.67 -11.79 -6.28
N GLY A 392 -4.60 -11.48 -4.99
CA GLY A 392 -5.77 -11.54 -4.10
C GLY A 392 -6.90 -10.60 -4.54
N ALA A 393 -6.56 -9.35 -4.81
CA ALA A 393 -7.54 -8.38 -5.31
C ALA A 393 -8.22 -8.83 -6.62
N SER A 394 -7.49 -9.47 -7.53
CA SER A 394 -8.08 -9.98 -8.77
C SER A 394 -9.10 -11.09 -8.55
N LEU A 395 -8.97 -11.87 -7.46
CA LEU A 395 -9.94 -12.90 -7.08
C LEU A 395 -11.27 -12.33 -6.58
N SER A 396 -11.28 -11.11 -6.06
CA SER A 396 -12.49 -10.42 -5.62
C SER A 396 -13.26 -9.75 -6.77
N GLY A 397 -12.72 -9.73 -7.97
CA GLY A 397 -13.39 -9.25 -9.19
C GLY A 397 -14.30 -10.31 -9.82
N TRP A 398 -13.94 -10.75 -11.03
CA TRP A 398 -14.72 -11.70 -11.79
C TRP A 398 -15.00 -13.03 -11.07
N PRO A 399 -14.06 -13.71 -10.38
CA PRO A 399 -14.35 -14.96 -9.70
C PRO A 399 -15.41 -14.82 -8.59
N LEU A 400 -15.32 -13.74 -7.81
CA LEU A 400 -16.31 -13.47 -6.75
C LEU A 400 -17.69 -13.16 -7.35
N ALA A 401 -17.75 -12.42 -8.46
CA ALA A 401 -19.00 -12.16 -9.17
C ALA A 401 -19.70 -13.46 -9.58
N GLN A 402 -18.96 -14.46 -10.13
CA GLN A 402 -19.52 -15.77 -10.48
C GLN A 402 -20.09 -16.53 -9.27
N VAL A 403 -19.43 -16.44 -8.11
CA VAL A 403 -19.94 -17.02 -6.86
C VAL A 403 -21.22 -16.32 -6.42
N MET A 404 -21.28 -14.99 -6.57
CA MET A 404 -22.46 -14.19 -6.23
C MET A 404 -23.65 -14.46 -7.18
N ASP A 405 -23.40 -14.73 -8.43
CA ASP A 405 -24.45 -15.10 -9.41
C ASP A 405 -25.17 -16.40 -9.00
N ILE A 406 -24.46 -17.34 -8.35
CA ILE A 406 -25.00 -18.64 -7.91
C ILE A 406 -25.56 -18.56 -6.48
N TRP A 407 -24.81 -17.97 -5.54
CA TRP A 407 -25.09 -18.02 -4.09
C TRP A 407 -25.45 -16.66 -3.50
N HIS A 408 -25.63 -15.64 -4.33
CA HIS A 408 -25.94 -14.26 -3.92
C HIS A 408 -24.99 -13.73 -2.84
N TRP A 409 -25.48 -12.90 -1.95
CA TRP A 409 -24.69 -12.33 -0.85
C TRP A 409 -24.16 -13.36 0.14
N THR A 410 -24.82 -14.53 0.26
CA THR A 410 -24.29 -15.64 1.06
C THR A 410 -22.94 -16.10 0.53
N GLY A 411 -22.80 -16.27 -0.79
CA GLY A 411 -21.53 -16.62 -1.42
C GLY A 411 -20.45 -15.57 -1.19
N PHE A 412 -20.80 -14.30 -1.27
CA PHE A 412 -19.90 -13.19 -0.95
C PHE A 412 -19.30 -13.29 0.46
N PHE A 413 -20.17 -13.43 1.48
CA PHE A 413 -19.71 -13.51 2.87
C PHE A 413 -18.95 -14.80 3.19
N VAL A 414 -19.32 -15.93 2.57
CA VAL A 414 -18.59 -17.20 2.71
C VAL A 414 -17.17 -17.05 2.18
N VAL A 415 -16.98 -16.46 0.99
CA VAL A 415 -15.64 -16.23 0.42
C VAL A 415 -14.79 -15.34 1.33
N ILE A 416 -15.36 -14.23 1.83
CA ILE A 416 -14.68 -13.32 2.75
C ILE A 416 -14.33 -14.02 4.07
N ALA A 417 -15.25 -14.81 4.65
CA ALA A 417 -15.01 -15.54 5.88
C ALA A 417 -13.91 -16.61 5.70
N ILE A 418 -13.90 -17.33 4.58
CA ILE A 418 -12.83 -18.27 4.22
C ILE A 418 -11.49 -17.55 4.07
N ALA A 419 -11.47 -16.36 3.50
CA ALA A 419 -10.25 -15.56 3.39
C ALA A 419 -9.77 -15.04 4.76
N ALA A 420 -10.67 -14.62 5.63
CA ALA A 420 -10.33 -14.07 6.95
C ALA A 420 -9.96 -15.14 7.98
N GLY A 421 -10.56 -16.35 7.93
CA GLY A 421 -10.34 -17.45 8.90
C GLY A 421 -8.87 -17.86 9.06
N PRO A 422 -8.15 -18.22 7.98
CA PRO A 422 -6.75 -18.63 8.06
C PRO A 422 -5.79 -17.55 8.57
N MET A 423 -6.17 -16.28 8.49
CA MET A 423 -5.39 -15.17 9.04
C MET A 423 -5.29 -15.28 10.57
N CYS A 424 -6.37 -15.70 11.25
CA CYS A 424 -6.37 -15.94 12.69
C CYS A 424 -5.50 -17.15 13.08
N LEU A 425 -5.60 -18.25 12.35
CA LEU A 425 -4.87 -19.49 12.66
C LEU A 425 -3.36 -19.35 12.47
N ARG A 426 -2.92 -18.60 11.45
CA ARG A 426 -1.49 -18.40 11.15
C ARG A 426 -0.86 -17.29 11.98
N GLY A 427 -1.61 -16.28 12.38
CA GLY A 427 -1.16 -15.23 13.29
C GLY A 427 -0.68 -15.78 14.62
N SER A 428 -1.34 -16.81 15.17
CA SER A 428 -0.94 -17.50 16.41
C SER A 428 0.38 -18.25 16.28
N ARG A 429 0.66 -18.90 15.14
CA ARG A 429 1.91 -19.64 14.91
C ARG A 429 3.09 -18.72 14.59
N SER A 430 2.88 -17.60 13.88
CA SER A 430 3.94 -16.66 13.57
C SER A 430 4.42 -15.88 14.79
N SER A 431 3.55 -15.58 15.77
CA SER A 431 3.95 -14.97 17.03
C SER A 431 4.88 -15.87 17.87
N PHE A 432 4.71 -17.20 17.78
CA PHE A 432 5.58 -18.16 18.48
C PHE A 432 6.95 -18.34 17.80
N THR A 433 7.02 -18.22 16.47
CA THR A 433 8.27 -18.42 15.70
C THR A 433 9.12 -17.15 15.58
N PHE A 434 8.52 -15.97 15.54
CA PHE A 434 9.27 -14.69 15.59
C PHE A 434 10.03 -14.49 16.91
N SER A 435 9.52 -15.05 18.02
CA SER A 435 10.21 -15.08 19.32
C SER A 435 11.34 -16.11 19.39
N LYS A 436 11.34 -17.15 18.52
CA LYS A 436 12.28 -18.28 18.61
C LYS A 436 13.27 -18.42 17.45
N GLY A 437 13.21 -17.58 16.44
CA GLY A 437 13.85 -17.91 15.18
C GLY A 437 14.83 -16.91 14.57
N THR A 438 15.90 -16.58 15.29
CA THR A 438 17.23 -16.51 14.67
C THR A 438 18.18 -17.37 15.49
N PRO A 439 18.97 -18.27 14.90
CA PRO A 439 19.87 -19.18 15.66
C PRO A 439 20.91 -18.45 16.50
N ARG A 440 21.05 -17.14 16.38
CA ARG A 440 21.99 -16.29 17.14
C ARG A 440 21.40 -15.48 18.29
N SER A 441 20.06 -15.30 18.39
CA SER A 441 19.45 -14.57 19.51
C SER A 441 19.54 -15.31 20.85
N ARG A 442 19.82 -16.62 20.86
CA ARG A 442 20.04 -17.39 22.08
C ARG A 442 21.32 -17.03 22.85
N ARG A 443 22.27 -16.31 22.25
CA ARG A 443 23.54 -15.94 22.93
C ARG A 443 23.53 -14.57 23.63
N TYR A 444 22.51 -13.75 23.41
CA TYR A 444 22.47 -12.40 24.00
C TYR A 444 21.51 -12.24 25.19
N PHE A 445 20.72 -13.28 25.54
CA PHE A 445 19.82 -13.26 26.70
C PHE A 445 20.32 -14.07 27.89
N SER A 446 21.57 -14.51 27.89
CA SER A 446 22.21 -15.21 29.02
C SER A 446 23.43 -14.41 29.57
N ARG A 447 23.27 -13.12 29.75
CA ARG A 447 24.11 -12.32 30.65
C ARG A 447 23.31 -11.14 31.19
#